data_772dd4f2a9b8f4747ff7880074089c20
#
_entry.id   772dd4f2a9b8f4747ff7880074089c20
#
_cell.length_a   1.000
_cell.length_b   1.000
_cell.length_c   1.000
_cell.angle_alpha   90.00
_cell.angle_beta   90.00
_cell.angle_gamma   90.00
#
_symmetry.space_group_name_H-M   'P 1'
#
loop_
_entity.id
_entity.type
_entity.pdbx_description
1 polymer ?
#
loop_
_entity_poly.entity_id
_entity_poly.type
_entity_poly.pdbx_seq_one_letter_code
_entity_poly.pdbx_strand_id
1 'polypeptide(L)'
;PEVIRVDNGGPFASTGPAGLSRLSAWWVRLGIRVEFTRPGCPQDNGAHEQFHRVLKRETAAPGAWTLQGQQHRTTVWLREYNRQRPHEALGQRRPVELYRKSRRRFPKRVPPLKYRPNDPVRRVRSNGEIRWAGRRRFVGEAFVGQRVALRRLRSGVWRVYFAHILIGHLHEQEAGAMRPVLYKHHATKKTKLSPMSWHQTVTHVLAPCPPRPSPPGRGSA
;
A
#
# COMPACT_ATOMS: atom_id res chain seq x y z
N PRO A 1 10.06 -1.67 1.41
CA PRO A 1 10.02 -0.26 0.99
C PRO A 1 9.60 0.65 2.14
N GLU A 2 9.90 1.95 2.04
CA GLU A 2 9.42 2.97 2.96
C GLU A 2 8.13 3.61 2.46
N VAL A 3 7.97 3.64 1.15
CA VAL A 3 6.82 4.23 0.46
C VAL A 3 6.35 3.27 -0.63
N ILE A 4 5.04 3.19 -0.83
CA ILE A 4 4.39 2.55 -1.97
C ILE A 4 3.47 3.58 -2.60
N ARG A 5 3.69 3.87 -3.89
CA ARG A 5 2.78 4.68 -4.69
C ARG A 5 1.86 3.77 -5.48
N VAL A 6 0.57 4.06 -5.44
CA VAL A 6 -0.49 3.29 -6.09
C VAL A 6 -1.51 4.21 -6.74
N ASP A 7 -2.27 3.67 -7.67
CA ASP A 7 -3.44 4.34 -8.22
C ASP A 7 -4.61 4.36 -7.21
N ASN A 8 -5.71 5.01 -7.60
CA ASN A 8 -6.92 5.10 -6.78
C ASN A 8 -7.89 3.94 -7.01
N GLY A 9 -7.46 2.90 -7.74
CA GLY A 9 -8.26 1.72 -8.04
C GLY A 9 -8.18 0.64 -6.95
N GLY A 10 -9.16 -0.28 -6.97
CA GLY A 10 -9.05 -1.50 -6.17
C GLY A 10 -7.92 -2.39 -6.71
N PRO A 11 -7.21 -3.13 -5.84
CA PRO A 11 -7.46 -3.32 -4.40
C PRO A 11 -6.74 -2.33 -3.48
N PHE A 12 -6.08 -1.29 -4.03
CA PHE A 12 -5.17 -0.42 -3.27
C PHE A 12 -5.89 0.69 -2.52
N ALA A 13 -6.91 1.26 -3.15
CA ALA A 13 -7.71 2.33 -2.58
C ALA A 13 -9.16 1.88 -2.32
N SER A 14 -9.88 2.68 -1.54
CA SER A 14 -11.31 2.55 -1.31
C SER A 14 -11.97 3.91 -1.15
N THR A 15 -13.29 3.95 -1.21
CA THR A 15 -14.09 5.15 -0.88
C THR A 15 -14.24 5.35 0.64
N GLY A 16 -13.68 4.46 1.42
CA GLY A 16 -13.75 4.50 2.88
C GLY A 16 -12.83 5.54 3.52
N PRO A 17 -12.75 5.53 4.86
CA PRO A 17 -11.99 6.52 5.62
C PRO A 17 -10.52 6.55 5.22
N ALA A 18 -9.99 7.75 5.00
CA ALA A 18 -8.65 8.04 4.51
C ALA A 18 -8.31 7.37 3.16
N GLY A 19 -9.31 6.93 2.38
CA GLY A 19 -9.08 6.25 1.10
C GLY A 19 -8.46 4.87 1.23
N LEU A 20 -8.31 4.34 2.44
CA LEU A 20 -7.58 3.09 2.68
C LEU A 20 -8.46 1.86 2.41
N SER A 21 -7.89 0.91 1.68
CA SER A 21 -8.37 -0.47 1.59
C SER A 21 -7.77 -1.34 2.71
N ARG A 22 -8.21 -2.59 2.83
CA ARG A 22 -7.56 -3.56 3.76
C ARG A 22 -6.08 -3.75 3.46
N LEU A 23 -5.72 -3.76 2.17
CA LEU A 23 -4.33 -3.93 1.73
C LEU A 23 -3.48 -2.72 2.09
N SER A 24 -3.92 -1.52 1.76
CA SER A 24 -3.18 -0.31 2.09
C SER A 24 -3.13 -0.05 3.61
N ALA A 25 -4.17 -0.36 4.35
CA ALA A 25 -4.14 -0.35 5.82
C ALA A 25 -3.09 -1.33 6.38
N TRP A 26 -2.94 -2.52 5.76
CA TRP A 26 -1.91 -3.46 6.16
C TRP A 26 -0.49 -2.92 5.88
N TRP A 27 -0.26 -2.24 4.75
CA TRP A 27 1.02 -1.56 4.49
C TRP A 27 1.33 -0.49 5.53
N VAL A 28 0.33 0.32 5.91
CA VAL A 28 0.48 1.30 7.00
C VAL A 28 0.90 0.61 8.31
N ARG A 29 0.33 -0.54 8.64
CA ARG A 29 0.77 -1.35 9.79
C ARG A 29 2.21 -1.79 9.72
N LEU A 30 2.71 -2.09 8.53
CA LEU A 30 4.12 -2.41 8.30
C LEU A 30 5.03 -1.16 8.36
N GLY A 31 4.47 0.02 8.62
CA GLY A 31 5.19 1.28 8.62
C GLY A 31 5.60 1.73 7.21
N ILE A 32 4.83 1.34 6.21
CA ILE A 32 4.99 1.76 4.82
C ILE A 32 4.03 2.92 4.57
N ARG A 33 4.55 4.04 4.06
CA ARG A 33 3.73 5.18 3.65
C ARG A 33 3.06 4.85 2.31
N VAL A 34 1.74 5.00 2.25
CA VAL A 34 0.97 4.83 1.02
C VAL A 34 0.76 6.20 0.39
N GLU A 35 1.12 6.34 -0.88
CA GLU A 35 0.91 7.53 -1.68
C GLU A 35 -0.03 7.18 -2.83
N PHE A 36 -1.19 7.83 -2.87
CA PHE A 36 -2.10 7.68 -3.99
C PHE A 36 -1.75 8.68 -5.10
N THR A 37 -1.86 8.26 -6.35
CA THR A 37 -1.72 9.14 -7.51
C THR A 37 -2.83 10.19 -7.51
N ARG A 38 -2.56 11.34 -8.14
CA ARG A 38 -3.57 12.39 -8.26
C ARG A 38 -4.70 11.93 -9.18
N PRO A 39 -5.97 12.16 -8.82
CA PRO A 39 -7.09 11.86 -9.70
C PRO A 39 -6.96 12.60 -11.04
N GLY A 40 -7.23 11.90 -12.15
CA GLY A 40 -7.15 12.49 -13.48
C GLY A 40 -5.73 12.80 -13.97
N CYS A 41 -4.70 12.30 -13.27
CA CYS A 41 -3.29 12.49 -13.65
C CYS A 41 -2.61 11.14 -13.99
N PRO A 42 -2.92 10.51 -15.14
CA PRO A 42 -2.33 9.23 -15.52
C PRO A 42 -0.80 9.28 -15.62
N GLN A 43 -0.25 10.45 -15.94
CA GLN A 43 1.21 10.65 -15.98
C GLN A 43 1.90 10.38 -14.64
N ASP A 44 1.20 10.42 -13.51
CA ASP A 44 1.77 10.06 -12.20
C ASP A 44 2.13 8.57 -12.14
N ASN A 45 1.54 7.73 -13.02
CA ASN A 45 1.78 6.29 -13.13
C ASN A 45 2.41 5.87 -14.47
N GLY A 46 2.78 6.82 -15.31
CA GLY A 46 3.23 6.59 -16.69
C GLY A 46 4.40 5.62 -16.83
N ALA A 47 5.36 5.65 -15.90
CA ALA A 47 6.48 4.70 -15.93
C ALA A 47 6.01 3.25 -15.69
N HIS A 48 5.03 3.04 -14.81
CA HIS A 48 4.45 1.73 -14.55
C HIS A 48 3.62 1.23 -15.74
N GLU A 49 2.84 2.10 -16.35
CA GLU A 49 2.09 1.79 -17.57
C GLU A 49 3.01 1.43 -18.74
N GLN A 50 4.08 2.19 -18.94
CA GLN A 50 5.10 1.90 -19.96
C GLN A 50 5.76 0.53 -19.71
N PHE A 51 6.13 0.23 -18.46
CA PHE A 51 6.68 -1.07 -18.10
C PHE A 51 5.73 -2.20 -18.47
N HIS A 52 4.44 -2.10 -18.06
CA HIS A 52 3.44 -3.12 -18.38
C HIS A 52 3.18 -3.28 -19.88
N ARG A 53 3.20 -2.18 -20.62
CA ARG A 53 3.05 -2.20 -22.09
C ARG A 53 4.17 -3.01 -22.74
N VAL A 54 5.41 -2.73 -22.37
CA VAL A 54 6.59 -3.43 -22.91
C VAL A 54 6.57 -4.90 -22.48
N LEU A 55 6.31 -5.18 -21.19
CA LEU A 55 6.20 -6.54 -20.68
C LEU A 55 5.16 -7.37 -21.47
N LYS A 56 3.95 -6.85 -21.63
CA LYS A 56 2.88 -7.53 -22.37
C LYS A 56 3.28 -7.80 -23.83
N ARG A 57 3.82 -6.80 -24.51
CA ARG A 57 4.24 -6.91 -25.89
C ARG A 57 5.32 -7.99 -26.09
N GLU A 58 6.28 -8.05 -25.19
CA GLU A 58 7.48 -8.89 -25.36
C GLU A 58 7.32 -10.29 -24.74
N THR A 59 6.36 -10.49 -23.82
CA THR A 59 6.20 -11.81 -23.17
C THR A 59 4.85 -12.47 -23.38
N ALA A 60 3.80 -11.72 -23.73
CA ALA A 60 2.44 -12.23 -23.80
C ALA A 60 1.80 -12.14 -25.19
N ALA A 61 2.55 -11.68 -26.19
CA ALA A 61 2.08 -11.58 -27.58
C ALA A 61 3.07 -12.23 -28.56
N PRO A 62 2.95 -13.55 -28.88
CA PRO A 62 2.01 -14.52 -28.33
C PRO A 62 2.39 -14.98 -26.93
N GLY A 63 1.41 -15.35 -26.12
CA GLY A 63 1.63 -15.96 -24.80
C GLY A 63 2.21 -17.38 -24.91
N ALA A 64 2.73 -17.91 -23.79
CA ALA A 64 3.14 -19.29 -23.72
C ALA A 64 1.92 -20.23 -23.50
N TRP A 65 2.01 -21.45 -23.97
CA TRP A 65 0.93 -22.45 -23.86
C TRP A 65 0.61 -22.87 -22.42
N THR A 66 1.57 -22.72 -21.51
CA THR A 66 1.41 -23.13 -20.11
C THR A 66 1.78 -21.99 -19.17
N LEU A 67 1.19 -21.99 -17.97
CA LEU A 67 1.54 -21.02 -16.91
C LEU A 67 3.04 -21.09 -16.55
N GLN A 68 3.61 -22.29 -16.49
CA GLN A 68 5.03 -22.48 -16.18
C GLN A 68 5.91 -21.90 -17.29
N GLY A 69 5.56 -22.14 -18.57
CA GLY A 69 6.26 -21.55 -19.71
C GLY A 69 6.16 -20.03 -19.71
N GLN A 70 5.00 -19.48 -19.39
CA GLN A 70 4.81 -18.02 -19.27
C GLN A 70 5.64 -17.45 -18.12
N GLN A 71 5.68 -18.12 -16.98
CA GLN A 71 6.52 -17.72 -15.85
C GLN A 71 8.00 -17.74 -16.19
N HIS A 72 8.46 -18.78 -16.89
CA HIS A 72 9.85 -18.86 -17.36
C HIS A 72 10.19 -17.70 -18.30
N ARG A 73 9.37 -17.47 -19.33
CA ARG A 73 9.55 -16.38 -20.30
C ARG A 73 9.60 -15.02 -19.59
N THR A 74 8.68 -14.76 -18.68
CA THR A 74 8.65 -13.53 -17.90
C THR A 74 9.91 -13.36 -17.03
N THR A 75 10.41 -14.45 -16.44
CA THR A 75 11.62 -14.44 -15.61
C THR A 75 12.87 -14.13 -16.43
N VAL A 76 13.00 -14.72 -17.63
CA VAL A 76 14.10 -14.44 -18.56
C VAL A 76 14.06 -12.98 -18.99
N TRP A 77 12.88 -12.51 -19.42
CA TRP A 77 12.68 -11.12 -19.83
C TRP A 77 13.02 -10.12 -18.71
N LEU A 78 12.57 -10.38 -17.46
CA LEU A 78 12.90 -9.51 -16.31
C LEU A 78 14.40 -9.45 -16.04
N ARG A 79 15.13 -10.55 -16.24
CA ARG A 79 16.58 -10.57 -16.09
C ARG A 79 17.25 -9.69 -17.13
N GLU A 80 16.84 -9.81 -18.38
CA GLU A 80 17.34 -8.97 -19.47
C GLU A 80 17.01 -7.49 -19.24
N TYR A 81 15.73 -7.19 -18.97
CA TYR A 81 15.24 -5.84 -18.71
C TYR A 81 16.02 -5.14 -17.61
N ASN A 82 16.29 -5.83 -16.52
CA ASN A 82 16.93 -5.24 -15.35
C ASN A 82 18.47 -5.18 -15.44
N ARG A 83 19.10 -6.13 -16.15
CA ARG A 83 20.56 -6.30 -16.12
C ARG A 83 21.28 -5.94 -17.40
N GLN A 84 20.58 -5.95 -18.53
CA GLN A 84 21.21 -5.74 -19.83
C GLN A 84 20.70 -4.49 -20.52
N ARG A 85 19.40 -4.19 -20.42
CA ARG A 85 18.77 -3.10 -21.16
C ARG A 85 19.06 -1.74 -20.50
N PRO A 86 19.71 -0.81 -21.22
CA PRO A 86 19.84 0.57 -20.76
C PRO A 86 18.49 1.29 -20.89
N HIS A 87 18.24 2.23 -19.99
CA HIS A 87 17.00 2.99 -19.95
C HIS A 87 17.29 4.50 -20.05
N GLU A 88 16.70 5.16 -21.04
CA GLU A 88 16.85 6.60 -21.26
C GLU A 88 16.51 7.40 -19.98
N ALA A 89 15.38 7.09 -19.36
CA ALA A 89 14.95 7.73 -18.13
C ALA A 89 15.90 7.52 -16.92
N LEU A 90 16.84 6.60 -17.02
CA LEU A 90 17.90 6.35 -16.04
C LEU A 90 19.25 6.90 -16.50
N GLY A 91 19.27 7.76 -17.53
CA GLY A 91 20.51 8.26 -18.13
C GLY A 91 21.30 7.15 -18.82
N GLN A 92 20.64 6.30 -19.59
CA GLN A 92 21.20 5.14 -20.32
C GLN A 92 21.85 4.10 -19.39
N ARG A 93 21.55 4.13 -18.09
CA ARG A 93 22.02 3.12 -17.14
C ARG A 93 21.02 1.96 -17.04
N ARG A 94 21.53 0.81 -16.63
CA ARG A 94 20.70 -0.37 -16.37
C ARG A 94 20.06 -0.28 -14.98
N PRO A 95 18.82 -0.75 -14.78
CA PRO A 95 18.16 -0.73 -13.47
C PRO A 95 19.00 -1.33 -12.35
N VAL A 96 19.72 -2.42 -12.60
CA VAL A 96 20.55 -3.09 -11.59
C VAL A 96 21.65 -2.20 -11.02
N GLU A 97 22.16 -1.24 -11.77
CA GLU A 97 23.22 -0.33 -11.32
C GLU A 97 22.71 0.68 -10.28
N LEU A 98 21.43 1.01 -10.38
CA LEU A 98 20.78 1.96 -9.49
C LEU A 98 20.07 1.30 -8.32
N TYR A 99 19.70 0.04 -8.47
CA TYR A 99 18.98 -0.69 -7.44
C TYR A 99 19.80 -0.84 -6.17
N ARG A 100 19.19 -0.48 -5.06
CA ARG A 100 19.74 -0.74 -3.71
C ARG A 100 18.76 -1.58 -2.93
N LYS A 101 19.21 -2.74 -2.49
CA LYS A 101 18.39 -3.64 -1.65
C LYS A 101 18.02 -2.93 -0.36
N SER A 102 16.74 -2.94 0.00
CA SER A 102 16.27 -2.37 1.27
C SER A 102 16.93 -3.08 2.46
N ARG A 103 17.39 -2.29 3.43
CA ARG A 103 17.88 -2.82 4.73
C ARG A 103 16.72 -3.28 5.63
N ARG A 104 15.49 -2.84 5.36
CA ARG A 104 14.30 -3.26 6.13
C ARG A 104 13.97 -4.70 5.78
N ARG A 105 13.96 -5.55 6.78
CA ARG A 105 13.48 -6.93 6.66
C ARG A 105 11.98 -6.98 6.87
N PHE A 106 11.29 -7.90 6.22
CA PHE A 106 9.90 -8.19 6.52
C PHE A 106 9.82 -8.76 7.95
N PRO A 107 8.99 -8.18 8.84
CA PRO A 107 8.94 -8.64 10.21
C PRO A 107 8.27 -10.03 10.29
N LYS A 108 8.83 -10.95 11.07
CA LYS A 108 8.22 -12.25 11.34
C LYS A 108 6.83 -12.12 11.98
N ARG A 109 6.64 -11.07 12.80
CA ARG A 109 5.34 -10.69 13.37
C ARG A 109 5.14 -9.20 13.17
N VAL A 110 3.94 -8.83 12.71
CA VAL A 110 3.61 -7.41 12.54
C VAL A 110 3.56 -6.76 13.94
N PRO A 111 4.36 -5.73 14.20
CA PRO A 111 4.41 -5.10 15.52
C PRO A 111 3.07 -4.46 15.88
N PRO A 112 2.72 -4.38 17.17
CA PRO A 112 1.53 -3.67 17.60
C PRO A 112 1.64 -2.19 17.27
N LEU A 113 0.51 -1.57 16.93
CA LEU A 113 0.45 -0.12 16.74
C LEU A 113 0.69 0.58 18.07
N LYS A 114 1.60 1.55 18.06
CA LYS A 114 1.89 2.40 19.23
C LYS A 114 1.03 3.67 19.14
N TYR A 115 0.33 3.96 20.21
CA TYR A 115 -0.47 5.18 20.39
C TYR A 115 0.03 5.96 21.59
N ARG A 116 -0.41 7.19 21.78
CA ARG A 116 -0.08 7.98 22.98
C ARG A 116 -0.65 7.30 24.22
N PRO A 117 0.04 7.33 25.36
CA PRO A 117 -0.42 6.66 26.59
C PRO A 117 -1.85 7.01 27.02
N ASN A 118 -2.25 8.27 26.81
CA ASN A 118 -3.55 8.80 27.23
C ASN A 118 -4.64 8.68 26.15
N ASP A 119 -4.34 8.17 24.96
CA ASP A 119 -5.36 7.98 23.93
C ASP A 119 -6.10 6.65 24.18
N PRO A 120 -7.41 6.66 24.45
CA PRO A 120 -8.18 5.42 24.50
C PRO A 120 -8.08 4.64 23.21
N VAL A 121 -7.77 3.34 23.31
CA VAL A 121 -7.62 2.45 22.14
C VAL A 121 -8.79 1.47 22.09
N ARG A 122 -9.37 1.26 20.91
CA ARG A 122 -10.46 0.31 20.66
C ARG A 122 -10.11 -0.61 19.51
N ARG A 123 -10.51 -1.89 19.63
CA ARG A 123 -10.41 -2.85 18.53
C ARG A 123 -11.64 -2.73 17.63
N VAL A 124 -11.41 -2.68 16.33
CA VAL A 124 -12.48 -2.72 15.32
C VAL A 124 -12.97 -4.16 15.18
N ARG A 125 -14.27 -4.36 15.32
CA ARG A 125 -14.94 -5.68 15.25
C ARG A 125 -15.09 -6.13 13.79
N SER A 126 -15.56 -7.36 13.60
CA SER A 126 -15.77 -7.97 12.28
C SER A 126 -16.72 -7.19 11.37
N ASN A 127 -17.65 -6.46 11.94
CA ASN A 127 -18.59 -5.60 11.22
C ASN A 127 -18.08 -4.15 10.98
N GLY A 128 -16.79 -3.87 11.21
CA GLY A 128 -16.20 -2.54 11.02
C GLY A 128 -16.49 -1.53 12.11
N GLU A 129 -17.06 -1.96 13.27
CA GLU A 129 -17.47 -1.08 14.37
C GLU A 129 -16.53 -1.13 15.57
N ILE A 130 -16.54 -0.05 16.34
CA ILE A 130 -16.02 0.02 17.71
C ILE A 130 -17.15 0.32 18.69
N ARG A 131 -16.96 -0.02 19.96
CA ARG A 131 -17.82 0.46 21.04
C ARG A 131 -17.20 1.71 21.66
N TRP A 132 -17.95 2.82 21.64
CA TRP A 132 -17.53 4.11 22.17
C TRP A 132 -18.68 4.85 22.84
N ALA A 133 -18.46 5.39 24.06
CA ALA A 133 -19.48 6.10 24.82
C ALA A 133 -20.81 5.34 24.88
N GLY A 134 -20.77 4.02 25.21
CA GLY A 134 -21.95 3.16 25.29
C GLY A 134 -22.59 2.75 23.96
N ARG A 135 -22.18 3.32 22.83
CA ARG A 135 -22.79 3.14 21.50
C ARG A 135 -21.88 2.39 20.54
N ARG A 136 -22.46 1.76 19.50
CA ARG A 136 -21.73 1.19 18.38
C ARG A 136 -21.44 2.30 17.36
N ARG A 137 -20.20 2.33 16.85
CA ARG A 137 -19.73 3.35 15.91
C ARG A 137 -19.03 2.67 14.75
N PHE A 138 -19.56 2.80 13.56
CA PHE A 138 -18.92 2.28 12.38
C PHE A 138 -17.67 3.13 12.04
N VAL A 139 -16.54 2.47 11.88
CA VAL A 139 -15.23 3.08 11.61
C VAL A 139 -14.75 2.77 10.21
N GLY A 140 -15.07 1.58 9.68
CA GLY A 140 -14.73 1.15 8.34
C GLY A 140 -14.22 -0.29 8.26
N GLU A 141 -14.54 -0.96 7.18
CA GLU A 141 -14.17 -2.35 6.93
C GLU A 141 -12.67 -2.56 6.74
N ALA A 142 -11.97 -1.54 6.22
CA ALA A 142 -10.53 -1.58 6.02
C ALA A 142 -9.76 -1.84 7.33
N PHE A 143 -10.35 -1.51 8.47
CA PHE A 143 -9.73 -1.59 9.79
C PHE A 143 -10.19 -2.78 10.63
N VAL A 144 -10.97 -3.68 10.08
CA VAL A 144 -11.45 -4.88 10.80
C VAL A 144 -10.27 -5.64 11.44
N GLY A 145 -10.43 -5.97 12.73
CA GLY A 145 -9.39 -6.63 13.53
C GLY A 145 -8.25 -5.71 14.00
N GLN A 146 -8.19 -4.49 13.51
CA GLN A 146 -7.16 -3.50 13.87
C GLN A 146 -7.54 -2.75 15.15
N ARG A 147 -6.55 -2.06 15.73
CA ARG A 147 -6.76 -1.14 16.83
C ARG A 147 -6.73 0.29 16.31
N VAL A 148 -7.64 1.13 16.78
CA VAL A 148 -7.70 2.56 16.50
C VAL A 148 -7.64 3.33 17.80
N ALA A 149 -7.02 4.49 17.80
CA ALA A 149 -6.95 5.40 18.95
C ALA A 149 -7.91 6.55 18.79
N LEU A 150 -8.48 6.99 19.92
CA LEU A 150 -9.36 8.14 19.96
C LEU A 150 -8.65 9.26 20.72
N ARG A 151 -8.60 10.44 20.14
CA ARG A 151 -7.99 11.63 20.75
C ARG A 151 -9.01 12.73 20.85
N ARG A 152 -9.20 13.25 22.06
CA ARG A 152 -10.12 14.36 22.30
C ARG A 152 -9.63 15.59 21.53
N LEU A 153 -10.50 16.17 20.72
CA LEU A 153 -10.25 17.42 20.01
C LEU A 153 -10.83 18.60 20.80
N ARG A 154 -12.09 18.47 21.20
CA ARG A 154 -12.83 19.43 22.03
C ARG A 154 -13.96 18.66 22.75
N SER A 155 -14.76 19.36 23.54
CA SER A 155 -15.89 18.74 24.24
C SER A 155 -16.81 18.00 23.22
N GLY A 156 -17.09 16.75 23.51
CA GLY A 156 -17.94 15.90 22.69
C GLY A 156 -17.41 15.51 21.30
N VAL A 157 -16.17 15.91 20.92
CA VAL A 157 -15.59 15.60 19.60
C VAL A 157 -14.26 14.87 19.74
N TRP A 158 -14.14 13.72 19.08
CA TRP A 158 -12.96 12.88 19.11
C TRP A 158 -12.40 12.62 17.72
N ARG A 159 -11.08 12.73 17.56
CA ARG A 159 -10.35 12.30 16.37
C ARG A 159 -10.06 10.82 16.46
N VAL A 160 -10.31 10.09 15.40
CA VAL A 160 -10.01 8.66 15.32
C VAL A 160 -8.77 8.46 14.46
N TYR A 161 -7.77 7.76 15.03
CA TYR A 161 -6.50 7.51 14.36
C TYR A 161 -6.30 6.02 14.11
N PHE A 162 -5.85 5.70 12.92
CA PHE A 162 -5.25 4.41 12.61
C PHE A 162 -3.75 4.60 12.37
N ALA A 163 -2.92 4.03 13.22
CA ALA A 163 -1.50 4.38 13.31
C ALA A 163 -1.32 5.90 13.49
N HIS A 164 -0.65 6.55 12.56
CA HIS A 164 -0.46 8.01 12.52
C HIS A 164 -1.52 8.74 11.66
N ILE A 165 -2.40 8.00 11.00
CA ILE A 165 -3.36 8.55 10.03
C ILE A 165 -4.66 8.90 10.74
N LEU A 166 -5.12 10.14 10.56
CA LEU A 166 -6.45 10.57 10.98
C LEU A 166 -7.48 10.00 10.00
N ILE A 167 -8.33 9.10 10.49
CA ILE A 167 -9.33 8.42 9.65
C ILE A 167 -10.73 9.02 9.78
N GLY A 168 -11.00 9.80 10.82
CA GLY A 168 -12.30 10.46 10.98
C GLY A 168 -12.50 11.12 12.33
N HIS A 169 -13.73 11.57 12.54
CA HIS A 169 -14.18 12.23 13.77
C HIS A 169 -15.43 11.53 14.31
N LEU A 170 -15.47 11.33 15.62
CA LEU A 170 -16.65 10.89 16.35
C LEU A 170 -17.22 12.03 17.17
N HIS A 171 -18.52 12.21 17.06
CA HIS A 171 -19.29 13.14 17.89
C HIS A 171 -20.10 12.33 18.90
N GLU A 172 -19.94 12.61 20.19
CA GLU A 172 -20.59 11.84 21.26
C GLU A 172 -22.10 11.88 21.18
N GLN A 173 -22.66 13.02 20.80
CA GLN A 173 -24.11 13.22 20.69
C GLN A 173 -24.71 12.53 19.46
N GLU A 174 -23.94 12.29 18.42
CA GLU A 174 -24.42 11.65 17.20
C GLU A 174 -24.49 10.13 17.37
N ALA A 175 -25.45 9.49 16.75
CA ALA A 175 -25.53 8.03 16.62
C ALA A 175 -24.90 7.59 15.29
N GLY A 176 -24.52 6.30 15.19
CA GLY A 176 -24.11 5.71 13.91
C GLY A 176 -22.63 5.83 13.58
N ALA A 177 -22.34 6.10 12.34
CA ALA A 177 -20.97 6.05 11.80
C ALA A 177 -20.10 7.23 12.24
N MET A 178 -18.80 6.98 12.28
CA MET A 178 -17.80 8.03 12.31
C MET A 178 -17.93 8.94 11.06
N ARG A 179 -17.74 10.23 11.21
CA ARG A 179 -17.55 11.15 10.07
C ARG A 179 -16.17 10.90 9.48
N PRO A 180 -16.05 10.29 8.31
CA PRO A 180 -14.76 9.93 7.76
C PRO A 180 -13.99 11.19 7.32
N VAL A 181 -12.68 11.18 7.49
CA VAL A 181 -11.80 12.04 6.71
C VAL A 181 -11.64 11.35 5.35
N LEU A 182 -12.29 11.89 4.36
CA LEU A 182 -12.07 11.49 2.98
C LEU A 182 -10.73 12.09 2.54
N TYR A 183 -9.90 11.29 1.93
CA TYR A 183 -8.70 11.79 1.27
C TYR A 183 -9.20 12.60 0.05
N LYS A 184 -9.53 13.86 0.26
CA LYS A 184 -9.53 14.79 -0.85
C LYS A 184 -8.07 14.89 -1.25
N HIS A 185 -7.77 14.42 -2.44
CA HIS A 185 -6.51 14.71 -3.07
C HIS A 185 -6.43 16.24 -3.23
N HIS A 186 -6.08 16.91 -2.14
CA HIS A 186 -5.70 18.31 -2.24
C HIS A 186 -4.51 18.29 -3.21
N ALA A 187 -4.70 18.94 -4.34
CA ALA A 187 -3.58 19.55 -5.01
C ALA A 187 -2.81 20.32 -3.93
N THR A 188 -1.87 19.66 -3.30
CA THR A 188 -0.91 20.30 -2.42
C THR A 188 -0.32 21.38 -3.29
N LYS A 189 -0.55 22.65 -2.90
CA LYS A 189 0.14 23.80 -3.45
C LYS A 189 1.54 23.35 -3.80
N LYS A 190 1.94 23.54 -5.04
CA LYS A 190 3.22 23.22 -5.65
C LYS A 190 4.39 23.26 -4.64
N THR A 191 4.51 22.30 -3.79
CA THR A 191 5.82 21.88 -3.34
C THR A 191 6.40 21.30 -4.60
N LYS A 192 7.40 21.95 -5.18
CA LYS A 192 8.18 21.43 -6.29
C LYS A 192 8.51 19.99 -5.90
N LEU A 193 7.70 19.04 -6.40
CA LEU A 193 8.09 17.65 -6.40
C LEU A 193 9.38 17.68 -7.19
N SER A 194 10.50 17.49 -6.50
CA SER A 194 11.74 17.17 -7.17
C SER A 194 11.39 16.04 -8.14
N PRO A 195 11.90 16.06 -9.38
CA PRO A 195 11.63 15.03 -10.36
C PRO A 195 11.76 13.70 -9.64
N MET A 196 10.69 12.89 -9.68
CA MET A 196 10.69 11.59 -9.01
C MET A 196 12.01 10.92 -9.29
N SER A 197 12.78 10.71 -8.23
CA SER A 197 13.96 9.89 -8.35
C SER A 197 13.49 8.51 -8.81
N TRP A 198 13.81 8.14 -10.03
CA TRP A 198 13.53 6.86 -10.67
C TRP A 198 13.96 5.68 -9.78
N HIS A 199 14.82 5.96 -8.80
CA HIS A 199 15.24 5.02 -7.78
C HIS A 199 14.10 4.43 -6.96
N GLN A 200 12.97 5.14 -6.76
CA GLN A 200 11.82 4.64 -5.98
C GLN A 200 10.94 3.70 -6.81
N THR A 201 10.77 3.95 -8.10
CA THR A 201 9.97 3.10 -9.00
C THR A 201 10.69 1.78 -9.32
N VAL A 202 12.01 1.80 -9.45
CA VAL A 202 12.83 0.63 -9.74
C VAL A 202 12.81 -0.38 -8.59
N THR A 203 12.61 0.06 -7.35
CA THR A 203 12.60 -0.82 -6.18
C THR A 203 11.48 -1.88 -6.21
N HIS A 204 10.35 -1.58 -6.87
CA HIS A 204 9.22 -2.51 -6.95
C HIS A 204 9.31 -3.52 -8.09
N VAL A 205 10.02 -3.17 -9.16
CA VAL A 205 10.15 -4.04 -10.35
C VAL A 205 11.20 -5.13 -10.14
N LEU A 206 12.16 -4.89 -9.24
CA LEU A 206 13.35 -5.73 -9.09
C LEU A 206 13.27 -6.80 -7.99
N ALA A 207 12.21 -6.85 -7.18
CA ALA A 207 12.09 -7.89 -6.14
C ALA A 207 11.79 -9.24 -6.80
N PRO A 208 12.70 -10.23 -6.79
CA PRO A 208 12.35 -11.58 -7.16
C PRO A 208 11.33 -12.11 -6.16
N CYS A 209 10.30 -12.78 -6.67
CA CYS A 209 9.36 -13.52 -5.84
C CYS A 209 10.16 -14.52 -4.97
N PRO A 210 10.01 -14.53 -3.65
CA PRO A 210 10.68 -15.53 -2.83
C PRO A 210 10.22 -16.92 -3.28
N PRO A 211 11.10 -17.95 -3.29
CA PRO A 211 10.71 -19.30 -3.60
C PRO A 211 9.62 -19.74 -2.61
N ARG A 212 8.60 -20.41 -3.12
CA ARG A 212 7.56 -21.01 -2.27
C ARG A 212 8.24 -21.97 -1.29
N PRO A 213 7.83 -21.98 -0.01
CA PRO A 213 8.26 -23.03 0.89
C PRO A 213 7.84 -24.39 0.32
N SER A 214 8.77 -25.34 0.31
CA SER A 214 8.52 -26.71 -0.09
C SER A 214 7.37 -27.28 0.74
N PRO A 215 6.46 -28.07 0.13
CA PRO A 215 5.40 -28.72 0.89
C PRO A 215 6.04 -29.64 1.95
N PRO A 216 5.44 -29.77 3.13
CA PRO A 216 5.93 -30.68 4.15
C PRO A 216 5.93 -32.10 3.58
N GLY A 217 7.07 -32.76 3.67
CA GLY A 217 7.24 -34.16 3.23
C GLY A 217 6.17 -35.03 3.88
N ARG A 218 5.46 -35.82 3.06
CA ARG A 218 4.60 -36.86 3.57
C ARG A 218 5.51 -37.88 4.26
N GLY A 219 5.39 -37.98 5.56
CA GLY A 219 5.99 -39.03 6.32
C GLY A 219 5.43 -40.36 5.82
N SER A 220 6.30 -41.21 5.35
CA SER A 220 6.03 -42.63 5.13
C SER A 220 5.91 -43.30 6.48
N ALA A 221 4.73 -43.80 6.80
CA ALA A 221 4.51 -44.86 7.76
C ALA A 221 4.35 -46.14 6.99
#